data_670f5ef699ef2af606fc4ed31f0450c9
#
_entry.id   670f5ef699ef2af606fc4ed31f0450c9
#
_cell.length_a   1.000
_cell.length_b   1.000
_cell.length_c   1.000
_cell.angle_alpha   90.00
_cell.angle_beta   90.00
_cell.angle_gamma   90.00
#
_symmetry.space_group_name_H-M   'P 1'
#
loop_
_entity.id
_entity.type
_entity.pdbx_description
1 polymer ?
#
loop_
_entity_poly.entity_id
_entity_poly.type
_entity_poly.pdbx_seq_one_letter_code
_entity_poly.pdbx_strand_id
1 'polypeptide(L)'
;MKKMSILSAAIFGLMMSAPVAFADDITVSVVGPMTGQLATIGDQFKQGAQAAADAINAAGGVNGSMIKLDIEDDQCDPKQAVSVANRIIANGVKFIDGHACSGSSIPASAVYAEAGALMMSPASSNPVLTDAAAKSGWPTIMRLYTRDDAQGAFIGPWIAKKYAGKNVVILHDKSAYGQGVADAVRATMNTGGLKEVYYDAINPGEKDYSALVTKLKDLKADVVYFGGYHPEAGLILRQSAEQNLKFQLIMPDSIASPEFWQVAGPAG
;
A
#
# COMPACT_ATOMS: atom_id res chain seq x y z
N MET A 1 -13.46 92.40 -14.71
CA MET A 1 -12.57 91.35 -15.20
C MET A 1 -12.18 90.50 -13.98
N LYS A 2 -12.89 89.38 -13.76
CA LYS A 2 -12.66 88.45 -12.62
C LYS A 2 -11.88 87.25 -13.14
N LYS A 3 -10.71 87.02 -12.60
CA LYS A 3 -9.89 85.82 -12.87
C LYS A 3 -10.40 84.66 -12.02
N MET A 4 -10.82 83.65 -12.66
CA MET A 4 -11.24 82.40 -12.06
C MET A 4 -10.03 81.44 -11.99
N SER A 5 -9.54 81.17 -10.78
CA SER A 5 -8.46 80.19 -10.55
C SER A 5 -9.07 78.79 -10.41
N ILE A 6 -8.66 77.90 -11.30
CA ILE A 6 -9.03 76.47 -11.25
C ILE A 6 -8.00 75.74 -10.34
N LEU A 7 -8.46 75.24 -9.23
CA LEU A 7 -7.67 74.43 -8.30
C LEU A 7 -7.83 72.96 -8.70
N SER A 8 -6.85 72.38 -9.35
CA SER A 8 -6.79 70.93 -9.67
C SER A 8 -6.32 70.18 -8.47
N ALA A 9 -7.23 69.45 -7.82
CA ALA A 9 -6.91 68.50 -6.74
C ALA A 9 -6.46 67.16 -7.37
N ALA A 10 -5.16 66.88 -7.33
CA ALA A 10 -4.61 65.56 -7.65
C ALA A 10 -4.85 64.60 -6.48
N ILE A 11 -5.80 63.69 -6.62
CA ILE A 11 -5.99 62.58 -5.69
C ILE A 11 -4.94 61.51 -6.01
N PHE A 12 -3.86 61.49 -5.23
CA PHE A 12 -2.87 60.42 -5.26
C PHE A 12 -3.45 59.21 -4.53
N GLY A 13 -3.99 58.24 -5.31
CA GLY A 13 -4.46 56.98 -4.75
C GLY A 13 -3.27 56.16 -4.21
N LEU A 14 -3.14 56.12 -2.89
CA LEU A 14 -2.22 55.19 -2.20
C LEU A 14 -2.78 53.77 -2.37
N MET A 15 -2.31 53.03 -3.38
CA MET A 15 -2.50 51.59 -3.40
C MET A 15 -1.72 51.00 -2.22
N MET A 16 -2.40 50.77 -1.10
CA MET A 16 -1.89 49.91 -0.05
C MET A 16 -1.78 48.47 -0.62
N SER A 17 -0.60 48.07 -1.06
CA SER A 17 -0.27 46.69 -1.25
C SER A 17 -0.31 46.02 0.13
N ALA A 18 -1.43 45.34 0.46
CA ALA A 18 -1.48 44.47 1.59
C ALA A 18 -0.34 43.44 1.43
N PRO A 19 0.44 43.15 2.49
CA PRO A 19 1.41 42.07 2.42
C PRO A 19 0.62 40.79 2.11
N VAL A 20 0.97 40.13 1.03
CA VAL A 20 0.49 38.77 0.76
C VAL A 20 1.15 37.92 1.85
N ALA A 21 0.40 37.60 2.88
CA ALA A 21 0.83 36.59 3.83
C ALA A 21 0.89 35.29 3.06
N PHE A 22 2.07 34.80 2.76
CA PHE A 22 2.26 33.45 2.30
C PHE A 22 1.82 32.53 3.43
N ALA A 23 0.81 31.72 3.19
CA ALA A 23 0.44 30.68 4.13
C ALA A 23 1.58 29.65 4.20
N ASP A 24 1.84 29.10 5.40
CA ASP A 24 2.85 28.06 5.56
C ASP A 24 2.55 26.87 4.66
N ASP A 25 3.59 26.25 4.13
CA ASP A 25 3.46 25.05 3.30
C ASP A 25 2.85 23.89 4.08
N ILE A 26 2.07 23.07 3.39
CA ILE A 26 1.49 21.86 3.96
C ILE A 26 2.42 20.69 3.65
N THR A 27 3.03 20.11 4.69
CA THR A 27 3.84 18.90 4.54
C THR A 27 2.97 17.66 4.58
N VAL A 28 3.13 16.79 3.59
CA VAL A 28 2.54 15.44 3.50
C VAL A 28 3.66 14.43 3.49
N SER A 29 3.72 13.56 4.51
CA SER A 29 4.68 12.45 4.51
C SER A 29 4.14 11.30 3.66
N VAL A 30 4.95 10.88 2.68
CA VAL A 30 4.68 9.72 1.82
C VAL A 30 5.51 8.55 2.34
N VAL A 31 4.86 7.52 2.86
CA VAL A 31 5.52 6.44 3.59
C VAL A 31 5.29 5.10 2.94
N GLY A 32 6.37 4.39 2.67
CA GLY A 32 6.32 3.04 2.09
C GLY A 32 7.72 2.43 1.98
N PRO A 33 7.87 1.28 1.32
CA PRO A 33 9.16 0.63 1.12
C PRO A 33 9.94 1.35 0.01
N MET A 34 10.63 2.44 0.34
CA MET A 34 11.42 3.20 -0.63
C MET A 34 12.71 2.49 -1.03
N THR A 35 13.14 1.51 -0.24
CA THR A 35 14.30 0.64 -0.51
C THR A 35 13.95 -0.84 -0.35
N GLY A 36 14.86 -1.73 -0.77
CA GLY A 36 14.69 -3.19 -0.64
C GLY A 36 13.93 -3.83 -1.80
N GLN A 37 13.43 -5.05 -1.57
CA GLN A 37 12.82 -5.88 -2.63
C GLN A 37 11.45 -5.36 -3.10
N LEU A 38 10.81 -4.49 -2.32
CA LEU A 38 9.51 -3.90 -2.62
C LEU A 38 9.61 -2.41 -3.02
N ALA A 39 10.81 -1.91 -3.33
CA ALA A 39 11.07 -0.50 -3.63
C ALA A 39 10.22 0.03 -4.79
N THR A 40 9.84 -0.82 -5.75
CA THR A 40 8.93 -0.42 -6.85
C THR A 40 7.55 -0.02 -6.38
N ILE A 41 7.06 -0.58 -5.27
CA ILE A 41 5.80 -0.14 -4.64
C ILE A 41 5.99 1.28 -4.06
N GLY A 42 7.09 1.52 -3.36
CA GLY A 42 7.44 2.84 -2.84
C GLY A 42 7.58 3.89 -3.95
N ASP A 43 8.22 3.54 -5.06
CA ASP A 43 8.35 4.41 -6.22
C ASP A 43 6.99 4.78 -6.84
N GLN A 44 6.03 3.85 -6.92
CA GLN A 44 4.68 4.14 -7.39
C GLN A 44 3.98 5.15 -6.47
N PHE A 45 4.10 4.99 -5.15
CA PHE A 45 3.54 5.93 -4.17
C PHE A 45 4.14 7.32 -4.34
N LYS A 46 5.46 7.40 -4.37
CA LYS A 46 6.19 8.65 -4.56
C LYS A 46 5.78 9.36 -5.86
N GLN A 47 5.68 8.63 -6.97
CA GLN A 47 5.29 9.20 -8.26
C GLN A 47 3.83 9.70 -8.24
N GLY A 48 2.91 8.93 -7.64
CA GLY A 48 1.51 9.33 -7.49
C GLY A 48 1.36 10.59 -6.63
N ALA A 49 1.99 10.61 -5.47
CA ALA A 49 2.00 11.75 -4.57
C ALA A 49 2.63 13.00 -5.22
N GLN A 50 3.75 12.83 -5.96
CA GLN A 50 4.40 13.93 -6.67
C GLN A 50 3.48 14.52 -7.74
N ALA A 51 2.84 13.68 -8.56
CA ALA A 51 1.91 14.14 -9.59
C ALA A 51 0.71 14.91 -8.98
N ALA A 52 0.19 14.45 -7.85
CA ALA A 52 -0.89 15.12 -7.13
C ALA A 52 -0.42 16.46 -6.54
N ALA A 53 0.74 16.49 -5.89
CA ALA A 53 1.32 17.72 -5.33
C ALA A 53 1.60 18.75 -6.41
N ASP A 54 2.17 18.35 -7.55
CA ASP A 54 2.45 19.24 -8.68
C ASP A 54 1.16 19.85 -9.25
N ALA A 55 0.11 19.05 -9.41
CA ALA A 55 -1.18 19.53 -9.91
C ALA A 55 -1.85 20.52 -8.93
N ILE A 56 -1.82 20.23 -7.63
CA ILE A 56 -2.38 21.12 -6.59
C ILE A 56 -1.59 22.42 -6.55
N ASN A 57 -0.26 22.35 -6.57
CA ASN A 57 0.62 23.52 -6.49
C ASN A 57 0.50 24.40 -7.74
N ALA A 58 0.37 23.79 -8.93
CA ALA A 58 0.12 24.52 -10.17
C ALA A 58 -1.23 25.27 -10.17
N ALA A 59 -2.21 24.77 -9.42
CA ALA A 59 -3.50 25.43 -9.21
C ALA A 59 -3.47 26.53 -8.12
N GLY A 60 -2.31 26.81 -7.50
CA GLY A 60 -2.15 27.82 -6.45
C GLY A 60 -2.18 27.26 -5.03
N GLY A 61 -2.04 25.93 -4.87
CA GLY A 61 -2.00 25.28 -3.58
C GLY A 61 -3.38 25.16 -2.89
N VAL A 62 -3.37 24.84 -1.63
CA VAL A 62 -4.57 24.75 -0.78
C VAL A 62 -4.68 26.04 0.03
N ASN A 63 -5.62 26.93 -0.34
CA ASN A 63 -5.77 28.26 0.26
C ASN A 63 -4.46 29.08 0.25
N GLY A 64 -3.63 28.93 -0.79
CA GLY A 64 -2.34 29.60 -0.93
C GLY A 64 -1.15 28.87 -0.30
N SER A 65 -1.36 27.80 0.43
CA SER A 65 -0.29 26.92 0.94
C SER A 65 0.11 25.90 -0.11
N MET A 66 1.41 25.76 -0.35
CA MET A 66 1.92 24.73 -1.28
C MET A 66 2.09 23.39 -0.58
N ILE A 67 1.87 22.31 -1.31
CA ILE A 67 2.13 20.94 -0.82
C ILE A 67 3.64 20.68 -0.94
N LYS A 68 4.24 20.22 0.15
CA LYS A 68 5.60 19.67 0.21
C LYS A 68 5.53 18.20 0.58
N LEU A 69 6.25 17.38 -0.15
CA LEU A 69 6.35 15.96 0.14
C LEU A 69 7.57 15.68 1.02
N ASP A 70 7.36 14.88 2.05
CA ASP A 70 8.37 14.28 2.91
C ASP A 70 8.36 12.77 2.65
N ILE A 71 9.45 12.23 2.06
CA ILE A 71 9.51 10.84 1.62
C ILE A 71 10.20 10.00 2.68
N GLU A 72 9.50 9.02 3.20
CA GLU A 72 9.93 8.20 4.31
C GLU A 72 9.91 6.71 3.99
N ASP A 73 11.00 6.02 4.36
CA ASP A 73 11.20 4.59 4.09
C ASP A 73 10.91 3.75 5.33
N ASP A 74 9.89 2.89 5.24
CA ASP A 74 9.55 1.90 6.27
C ASP A 74 9.98 0.47 5.93
N GLN A 75 10.50 0.23 4.71
CA GLN A 75 10.93 -1.07 4.18
C GLN A 75 9.88 -2.19 4.33
N CYS A 76 8.61 -1.86 4.51
CA CYS A 76 7.56 -2.80 4.93
C CYS A 76 7.87 -3.54 6.26
N ASP A 77 8.77 -3.00 7.08
CA ASP A 77 9.10 -3.55 8.40
C ASP A 77 8.23 -2.89 9.49
N PRO A 78 7.48 -3.67 10.29
CA PRO A 78 6.58 -3.13 11.31
C PRO A 78 7.29 -2.27 12.36
N LYS A 79 8.53 -2.62 12.74
CA LYS A 79 9.28 -1.86 13.76
C LYS A 79 9.81 -0.55 13.19
N GLN A 80 10.32 -0.60 11.97
CA GLN A 80 10.76 0.60 11.27
C GLN A 80 9.58 1.54 11.02
N ALA A 81 8.41 1.03 10.64
CA ALA A 81 7.21 1.81 10.45
C ALA A 81 6.81 2.63 11.69
N VAL A 82 6.85 2.00 12.89
CA VAL A 82 6.60 2.71 14.16
C VAL A 82 7.66 3.78 14.43
N SER A 83 8.94 3.49 14.15
CA SER A 83 10.02 4.46 14.31
C SER A 83 9.85 5.65 13.37
N VAL A 84 9.50 5.40 12.10
CA VAL A 84 9.19 6.43 11.10
C VAL A 84 8.00 7.26 11.54
N ALA A 85 6.90 6.62 12.00
CA ALA A 85 5.72 7.33 12.46
C ALA A 85 6.01 8.28 13.62
N ASN A 86 6.79 7.84 14.60
CA ASN A 86 7.21 8.71 15.71
C ASN A 86 8.04 9.92 15.23
N ARG A 87 8.95 9.71 14.25
CA ARG A 87 9.74 10.80 13.68
C ARG A 87 8.87 11.82 12.94
N ILE A 88 7.93 11.35 12.11
CA ILE A 88 6.97 12.20 11.38
C ILE A 88 6.18 13.08 12.36
N ILE A 89 5.66 12.48 13.43
CA ILE A 89 4.91 13.22 14.45
C ILE A 89 5.78 14.21 15.21
N ALA A 90 7.02 13.83 15.57
CA ALA A 90 7.98 14.73 16.20
C ALA A 90 8.32 15.95 15.34
N ASN A 91 8.31 15.79 14.02
CA ASN A 91 8.50 16.87 13.03
C ASN A 91 7.23 17.72 12.81
N GLY A 92 6.13 17.42 13.50
CA GLY A 92 4.88 18.20 13.44
C GLY A 92 4.00 17.90 12.22
N VAL A 93 4.33 16.89 11.40
CA VAL A 93 3.53 16.53 10.22
C VAL A 93 2.20 15.91 10.66
N LYS A 94 1.12 16.30 9.98
CA LYS A 94 -0.26 15.87 10.30
C LYS A 94 -0.96 15.11 9.17
N PHE A 95 -0.35 15.02 8.00
CA PHE A 95 -0.92 14.37 6.84
C PHE A 95 0.01 13.27 6.34
N ILE A 96 -0.46 12.04 6.36
CA ILE A 96 0.32 10.86 6.00
C ILE A 96 -0.38 10.13 4.85
N ASP A 97 0.29 10.07 3.70
CA ASP A 97 0.00 9.19 2.58
C ASP A 97 0.82 7.91 2.75
N GLY A 98 0.22 6.89 3.26
CA GLY A 98 0.92 5.65 3.65
C GLY A 98 0.24 4.94 4.82
N HIS A 99 0.82 3.91 5.30
CA HIS A 99 1.93 3.11 4.77
C HIS A 99 1.43 2.18 3.66
N ALA A 100 2.36 1.63 2.86
CA ALA A 100 1.99 0.71 1.79
C ALA A 100 1.56 -0.66 2.32
N CYS A 101 2.37 -1.25 3.19
CA CYS A 101 2.19 -2.60 3.68
C CYS A 101 1.30 -2.64 4.92
N SER A 102 0.34 -3.59 4.96
CA SER A 102 -0.56 -3.73 6.11
C SER A 102 0.19 -3.98 7.43
N GLY A 103 1.32 -4.73 7.37
CA GLY A 103 2.19 -4.97 8.53
C GLY A 103 2.84 -3.70 9.08
N SER A 104 3.05 -2.68 8.26
CA SER A 104 3.54 -1.35 8.62
C SER A 104 2.41 -0.46 9.10
N SER A 105 1.31 -0.40 8.33
CA SER A 105 0.16 0.48 8.60
C SER A 105 -0.49 0.21 9.95
N ILE A 106 -0.69 -1.07 10.29
CA ILE A 106 -1.41 -1.46 11.52
C ILE A 106 -0.72 -0.91 12.77
N PRO A 107 0.57 -1.17 13.04
CA PRO A 107 1.22 -0.65 14.24
C PRO A 107 1.46 0.86 14.19
N ALA A 108 1.74 1.45 13.02
CA ALA A 108 1.97 2.89 12.88
C ALA A 108 0.68 3.70 13.08
N SER A 109 -0.50 3.14 12.77
CA SER A 109 -1.78 3.84 12.86
C SER A 109 -2.09 4.35 14.27
N ALA A 110 -1.67 3.63 15.32
CA ALA A 110 -1.84 4.07 16.70
C ALA A 110 -1.07 5.35 16.99
N VAL A 111 0.18 5.44 16.54
CA VAL A 111 1.03 6.63 16.72
C VAL A 111 0.40 7.85 16.06
N TYR A 112 -0.11 7.70 14.84
CA TYR A 112 -0.78 8.79 14.13
C TYR A 112 -2.10 9.21 14.79
N ALA A 113 -2.91 8.22 15.16
CA ALA A 113 -4.21 8.47 15.78
C ALA A 113 -4.09 9.20 17.12
N GLU A 114 -3.16 8.77 17.99
CA GLU A 114 -2.89 9.42 19.28
C GLU A 114 -2.38 10.84 19.12
N ALA A 115 -1.66 11.15 18.05
CA ALA A 115 -1.19 12.49 17.72
C ALA A 115 -2.25 13.34 16.97
N GLY A 116 -3.42 12.77 16.65
CA GLY A 116 -4.47 13.44 15.89
C GLY A 116 -4.07 13.72 14.44
N ALA A 117 -3.13 12.94 13.88
CA ALA A 117 -2.71 13.04 12.50
C ALA A 117 -3.61 12.17 11.59
N LEU A 118 -3.84 12.66 10.37
CA LEU A 118 -4.59 11.93 9.35
C LEU A 118 -3.67 10.97 8.61
N MET A 119 -3.95 9.68 8.68
CA MET A 119 -3.30 8.64 7.90
C MET A 119 -4.29 8.07 6.88
N MET A 120 -3.91 8.11 5.61
CA MET A 120 -4.65 7.48 4.52
C MET A 120 -3.74 6.51 3.79
N SER A 121 -3.97 5.20 4.00
CA SER A 121 -3.20 4.18 3.29
C SER A 121 -3.77 3.97 1.89
N PRO A 122 -2.96 4.09 0.83
CA PRO A 122 -3.40 3.82 -0.53
C PRO A 122 -3.44 2.33 -0.89
N ALA A 123 -2.80 1.44 -0.10
CA ALA A 123 -2.69 0.02 -0.47
C ALA A 123 -2.96 -0.99 0.66
N SER A 124 -2.85 -0.63 1.93
CA SER A 124 -3.04 -1.61 3.02
C SER A 124 -4.45 -2.17 3.03
N SER A 125 -4.57 -3.46 2.77
CA SER A 125 -5.84 -4.16 2.55
C SER A 125 -6.32 -4.97 3.76
N ASN A 126 -5.44 -5.28 4.73
CA ASN A 126 -5.81 -6.09 5.89
C ASN A 126 -6.95 -5.42 6.69
N PRO A 127 -8.06 -6.13 6.98
CA PRO A 127 -9.21 -5.59 7.71
C PRO A 127 -8.85 -4.99 9.06
N VAL A 128 -7.85 -5.52 9.76
CA VAL A 128 -7.43 -5.08 11.10
C VAL A 128 -7.11 -3.59 11.15
N LEU A 129 -6.57 -3.00 10.09
CA LEU A 129 -6.23 -1.56 10.06
C LEU A 129 -7.43 -0.69 10.43
N THR A 130 -8.56 -0.86 9.74
CA THR A 130 -9.76 -0.04 9.98
C THR A 130 -10.68 -0.60 11.03
N ASP A 131 -10.66 -1.92 11.29
CA ASP A 131 -11.46 -2.52 12.35
C ASP A 131 -10.90 -2.14 13.74
N ALA A 132 -9.56 -2.13 13.89
CA ALA A 132 -8.92 -1.64 15.11
C ALA A 132 -9.16 -0.14 15.30
N ALA A 133 -9.05 0.66 14.23
CA ALA A 133 -9.32 2.08 14.26
C ALA A 133 -10.77 2.38 14.69
N ALA A 134 -11.76 1.69 14.11
CA ALA A 134 -13.16 1.82 14.48
C ALA A 134 -13.41 1.45 15.94
N LYS A 135 -12.84 0.34 16.40
CA LYS A 135 -12.96 -0.12 17.80
C LYS A 135 -12.32 0.86 18.78
N SER A 136 -11.23 1.50 18.40
CA SER A 136 -10.51 2.49 19.23
C SER A 136 -11.06 3.92 19.11
N GLY A 137 -12.05 4.16 18.23
CA GLY A 137 -12.59 5.48 17.99
C GLY A 137 -11.62 6.43 17.29
N TRP A 138 -10.79 5.93 16.39
CA TRP A 138 -9.80 6.70 15.62
C TRP A 138 -10.34 7.11 14.24
N PRO A 139 -10.96 8.28 14.09
CA PRO A 139 -11.59 8.71 12.84
C PRO A 139 -10.58 9.14 11.77
N THR A 140 -9.31 9.32 12.15
CA THR A 140 -8.24 9.81 11.28
C THR A 140 -7.47 8.71 10.56
N ILE A 141 -7.84 7.44 10.77
CA ILE A 141 -7.17 6.30 10.13
C ILE A 141 -8.07 5.76 9.02
N MET A 142 -7.59 5.86 7.79
CA MET A 142 -8.36 5.54 6.58
C MET A 142 -7.56 4.69 5.59
N ARG A 143 -8.26 4.07 4.65
CA ARG A 143 -7.67 3.43 3.47
C ARG A 143 -8.48 3.76 2.22
N LEU A 144 -7.83 3.72 1.06
CA LEU A 144 -8.47 3.81 -0.25
C LEU A 144 -8.65 2.44 -0.92
N TYR A 145 -7.95 1.43 -0.41
CA TYR A 145 -7.86 0.11 -1.05
C TYR A 145 -8.94 -0.87 -0.55
N THR A 146 -9.25 -1.89 -1.39
CA THR A 146 -10.21 -2.95 -1.06
C THR A 146 -9.68 -3.83 0.07
N ARG A 147 -10.57 -4.29 0.96
CA ARG A 147 -10.24 -5.17 2.09
C ARG A 147 -9.97 -6.60 1.63
N ASP A 148 -9.07 -7.30 2.32
CA ASP A 148 -8.74 -8.72 2.06
C ASP A 148 -9.96 -9.64 2.18
N ASP A 149 -10.87 -9.37 3.12
CA ASP A 149 -12.10 -10.14 3.28
C ASP A 149 -13.05 -10.00 2.07
N ALA A 150 -13.12 -8.82 1.46
CA ALA A 150 -13.87 -8.62 0.22
C ALA A 150 -13.20 -9.33 -0.97
N GLN A 151 -11.87 -9.29 -1.06
CA GLN A 151 -11.13 -10.05 -2.07
C GLN A 151 -11.35 -11.55 -1.89
N GLY A 152 -11.22 -12.07 -0.67
CA GLY A 152 -11.48 -13.46 -0.34
C GLY A 152 -12.89 -13.91 -0.68
N ALA A 153 -13.90 -13.06 -0.37
CA ALA A 153 -15.30 -13.34 -0.70
C ALA A 153 -15.57 -13.50 -2.19
N PHE A 154 -14.78 -12.85 -3.03
CA PHE A 154 -14.85 -12.98 -4.49
C PHE A 154 -14.07 -14.18 -5.02
N ILE A 155 -12.78 -14.30 -4.66
CA ILE A 155 -11.87 -15.25 -5.28
C ILE A 155 -12.04 -16.68 -4.75
N GLY A 156 -12.37 -16.86 -3.45
CA GLY A 156 -12.52 -18.18 -2.86
C GLY A 156 -13.61 -19.04 -3.52
N PRO A 157 -14.85 -18.55 -3.67
CA PRO A 157 -15.92 -19.26 -4.38
C PRO A 157 -15.59 -19.50 -5.86
N TRP A 158 -14.87 -18.58 -6.52
CA TRP A 158 -14.43 -18.75 -7.89
C TRP A 158 -13.43 -19.91 -8.01
N ILE A 159 -12.43 -19.99 -7.09
CA ILE A 159 -11.49 -21.11 -7.03
C ILE A 159 -12.24 -22.41 -6.80
N ALA A 160 -13.14 -22.45 -5.82
CA ALA A 160 -13.93 -23.64 -5.50
C ALA A 160 -14.71 -24.18 -6.69
N LYS A 161 -15.31 -23.28 -7.47
CA LYS A 161 -16.07 -23.65 -8.68
C LYS A 161 -15.16 -24.06 -9.84
N LYS A 162 -14.13 -23.27 -10.14
CA LYS A 162 -13.27 -23.48 -11.32
C LYS A 162 -12.36 -24.68 -11.17
N TYR A 163 -11.90 -24.96 -9.96
CA TYR A 163 -10.94 -26.01 -9.66
C TYR A 163 -11.52 -27.15 -8.81
N ALA A 164 -12.83 -27.39 -8.92
CA ALA A 164 -13.50 -28.50 -8.26
C ALA A 164 -12.79 -29.83 -8.56
N GLY A 165 -12.44 -30.62 -7.53
CA GLY A 165 -11.73 -31.89 -7.67
C GLY A 165 -10.22 -31.75 -7.94
N LYS A 166 -9.65 -30.54 -7.90
CA LYS A 166 -8.23 -30.27 -8.05
C LYS A 166 -7.54 -30.16 -6.70
N ASN A 167 -6.24 -30.44 -6.67
CA ASN A 167 -5.40 -30.26 -5.50
C ASN A 167 -4.99 -28.79 -5.39
N VAL A 168 -5.69 -28.04 -4.55
CA VAL A 168 -5.39 -26.63 -4.26
C VAL A 168 -4.50 -26.53 -3.03
N VAL A 169 -3.38 -25.87 -3.18
CA VAL A 169 -2.47 -25.50 -2.09
C VAL A 169 -2.64 -23.99 -1.83
N ILE A 170 -2.65 -23.61 -0.56
CA ILE A 170 -2.65 -22.20 -0.15
C ILE A 170 -1.39 -21.95 0.65
N LEU A 171 -0.63 -20.93 0.24
CA LEU A 171 0.61 -20.49 0.89
C LEU A 171 0.51 -19.01 1.25
N HIS A 172 1.29 -18.60 2.26
CA HIS A 172 1.47 -17.17 2.57
C HIS A 172 2.87 -16.84 3.08
N ASP A 173 3.25 -15.57 3.05
CA ASP A 173 4.57 -15.06 3.41
C ASP A 173 4.69 -14.61 4.89
N LYS A 174 3.76 -14.98 5.75
CA LYS A 174 3.68 -14.55 7.17
C LYS A 174 3.43 -13.07 7.40
N SER A 175 3.42 -12.23 6.37
CA SER A 175 3.05 -10.82 6.54
C SER A 175 1.58 -10.69 6.93
N ALA A 176 1.23 -9.58 7.59
CA ALA A 176 -0.17 -9.30 7.92
C ALA A 176 -1.05 -9.22 6.66
N TYR A 177 -0.50 -8.76 5.54
CA TYR A 177 -1.17 -8.78 4.23
C TYR A 177 -1.32 -10.20 3.70
N GLY A 178 -0.21 -10.89 3.48
CA GLY A 178 -0.22 -12.20 2.80
C GLY A 178 -0.99 -13.26 3.56
N GLN A 179 -0.83 -13.34 4.89
CA GLN A 179 -1.62 -14.24 5.72
C GLN A 179 -3.10 -13.84 5.72
N GLY A 180 -3.41 -12.54 5.85
CA GLY A 180 -4.79 -12.06 5.91
C GLY A 180 -5.58 -12.42 4.66
N VAL A 181 -5.03 -12.20 3.47
CA VAL A 181 -5.70 -12.53 2.21
C VAL A 181 -5.77 -14.04 1.97
N ALA A 182 -4.73 -14.81 2.36
CA ALA A 182 -4.74 -16.27 2.26
C ALA A 182 -5.81 -16.89 3.16
N ASP A 183 -5.94 -16.42 4.41
CA ASP A 183 -6.98 -16.87 5.35
C ASP A 183 -8.39 -16.55 4.83
N ALA A 184 -8.59 -15.35 4.28
CA ALA A 184 -9.88 -14.95 3.71
C ALA A 184 -10.29 -15.83 2.52
N VAL A 185 -9.35 -16.11 1.60
CA VAL A 185 -9.59 -17.00 0.46
C VAL A 185 -9.84 -18.44 0.92
N ARG A 186 -9.05 -18.94 1.84
CA ARG A 186 -9.23 -20.28 2.43
C ARG A 186 -10.62 -20.46 3.02
N ALA A 187 -11.05 -19.52 3.85
CA ALA A 187 -12.35 -19.57 4.51
C ALA A 187 -13.51 -19.62 3.50
N THR A 188 -13.47 -18.75 2.50
CA THR A 188 -14.54 -18.64 1.50
C THR A 188 -14.51 -19.76 0.46
N MET A 189 -13.33 -20.26 0.09
CA MET A 189 -13.16 -21.44 -0.76
C MET A 189 -13.73 -22.70 -0.06
N ASN A 190 -13.44 -22.86 1.22
CA ASN A 190 -13.95 -23.98 2.02
C ASN A 190 -15.49 -23.95 2.16
N THR A 191 -16.05 -22.76 2.37
CA THR A 191 -17.52 -22.55 2.32
C THR A 191 -18.08 -22.87 0.95
N GLY A 192 -17.35 -22.63 -0.12
CA GLY A 192 -17.68 -23.00 -1.49
C GLY A 192 -17.56 -24.50 -1.81
N GLY A 193 -17.18 -25.33 -0.84
CA GLY A 193 -17.14 -26.79 -0.95
C GLY A 193 -15.80 -27.36 -1.45
N LEU A 194 -14.75 -26.56 -1.59
CA LEU A 194 -13.41 -27.03 -1.94
C LEU A 194 -12.46 -26.79 -0.76
N LYS A 195 -11.84 -27.86 -0.26
CA LYS A 195 -10.78 -27.78 0.74
C LYS A 195 -9.42 -27.81 0.09
N GLU A 196 -8.51 -26.99 0.61
CA GLU A 196 -7.09 -27.07 0.29
C GLU A 196 -6.50 -28.40 0.75
N VAL A 197 -5.56 -28.95 -0.02
CA VAL A 197 -4.80 -30.15 0.37
C VAL A 197 -3.61 -29.80 1.28
N TYR A 198 -3.21 -28.52 1.30
CA TYR A 198 -2.13 -28.03 2.13
C TYR A 198 -2.27 -26.52 2.34
N TYR A 199 -2.02 -26.08 3.57
CA TYR A 199 -1.93 -24.67 3.96
C TYR A 199 -0.68 -24.47 4.81
N ASP A 200 0.20 -23.59 4.40
CA ASP A 200 1.45 -23.31 5.12
C ASP A 200 2.02 -21.92 4.80
N ALA A 201 3.04 -21.54 5.54
CA ALA A 201 3.76 -20.30 5.38
C ALA A 201 5.15 -20.55 4.79
N ILE A 202 5.61 -19.61 3.96
CA ILE A 202 7.01 -19.52 3.56
C ILE A 202 7.77 -18.54 4.45
N ASN A 203 9.09 -18.56 4.38
CA ASN A 203 9.91 -17.49 4.95
C ASN A 203 10.24 -16.48 3.84
N PRO A 204 9.79 -15.23 3.94
CA PRO A 204 10.12 -14.22 2.94
C PRO A 204 11.61 -13.92 2.96
N GLY A 205 12.14 -13.54 1.77
CA GLY A 205 13.55 -13.22 1.59
C GLY A 205 14.49 -14.40 1.37
N GLU A 206 14.02 -15.65 1.50
CA GLU A 206 14.79 -16.84 1.11
C GLU A 206 15.07 -16.82 -0.40
N LYS A 207 16.21 -17.43 -0.79
CA LYS A 207 16.62 -17.53 -2.20
C LYS A 207 16.36 -18.91 -2.78
N ASP A 208 16.07 -19.88 -1.94
CA ASP A 208 15.85 -21.28 -2.30
C ASP A 208 14.54 -21.82 -1.69
N TYR A 209 13.59 -22.14 -2.54
CA TYR A 209 12.31 -22.75 -2.23
C TYR A 209 12.21 -24.19 -2.76
N SER A 210 13.35 -24.84 -3.10
CA SER A 210 13.36 -26.19 -3.70
C SER A 210 12.68 -27.26 -2.83
N ALA A 211 12.81 -27.16 -1.51
CA ALA A 211 12.09 -28.03 -0.56
C ALA A 211 10.57 -27.85 -0.65
N LEU A 212 10.08 -26.61 -0.76
CA LEU A 212 8.67 -26.33 -0.97
C LEU A 212 8.21 -26.88 -2.32
N VAL A 213 8.99 -26.68 -3.39
CA VAL A 213 8.68 -27.20 -4.73
C VAL A 213 8.56 -28.72 -4.71
N THR A 214 9.46 -29.42 -4.01
CA THR A 214 9.37 -30.86 -3.81
C THR A 214 8.06 -31.24 -3.10
N LYS A 215 7.71 -30.50 -2.04
CA LYS A 215 6.44 -30.71 -1.32
C LYS A 215 5.22 -30.51 -2.22
N LEU A 216 5.22 -29.47 -3.04
CA LEU A 216 4.14 -29.21 -4.00
C LEU A 216 4.01 -30.34 -5.04
N LYS A 217 5.12 -30.92 -5.46
CA LYS A 217 5.17 -32.07 -6.37
C LYS A 217 4.58 -33.33 -5.72
N ASP A 218 4.95 -33.61 -4.48
CA ASP A 218 4.42 -34.76 -3.72
C ASP A 218 2.91 -34.65 -3.49
N LEU A 219 2.42 -33.42 -3.27
CA LEU A 219 0.99 -33.10 -3.13
C LEU A 219 0.25 -33.13 -4.46
N LYS A 220 0.96 -33.27 -5.59
CA LYS A 220 0.40 -33.13 -6.94
C LYS A 220 -0.43 -31.86 -7.09
N ALA A 221 0.12 -30.74 -6.64
CA ALA A 221 -0.55 -29.46 -6.65
C ALA A 221 -0.95 -29.06 -8.08
N ASP A 222 -2.24 -28.90 -8.33
CA ASP A 222 -2.78 -28.38 -9.61
C ASP A 222 -2.84 -26.85 -9.56
N VAL A 223 -3.10 -26.28 -8.38
CA VAL A 223 -3.28 -24.85 -8.16
C VAL A 223 -2.55 -24.45 -6.88
N VAL A 224 -1.82 -23.34 -6.93
CA VAL A 224 -1.21 -22.70 -5.75
C VAL A 224 -1.79 -21.30 -5.64
N TYR A 225 -2.52 -21.04 -4.55
CA TYR A 225 -2.84 -19.67 -4.15
C TYR A 225 -1.74 -19.18 -3.23
N PHE A 226 -1.14 -18.03 -3.56
CA PHE A 226 -0.10 -17.43 -2.74
C PHE A 226 -0.51 -16.03 -2.25
N GLY A 227 -0.69 -15.89 -0.94
CA GLY A 227 -0.82 -14.61 -0.25
C GLY A 227 0.55 -14.06 0.12
N GLY A 228 0.97 -13.00 -0.56
CA GLY A 228 2.30 -12.42 -0.36
C GLY A 228 2.67 -11.49 -1.51
N TYR A 229 3.97 -11.26 -1.65
CA TYR A 229 4.49 -10.32 -2.63
C TYR A 229 5.19 -11.03 -3.81
N HIS A 230 5.44 -10.26 -4.86
CA HIS A 230 5.96 -10.75 -6.14
C HIS A 230 7.37 -11.37 -6.07
N PRO A 231 8.32 -10.99 -5.19
CA PRO A 231 9.65 -11.57 -5.20
C PRO A 231 9.66 -13.07 -4.92
N GLU A 232 8.96 -13.49 -3.87
CA GLU A 232 8.85 -14.90 -3.47
C GLU A 232 8.05 -15.70 -4.49
N ALA A 233 6.94 -15.13 -4.95
CA ALA A 233 6.08 -15.76 -5.96
C ALA A 233 6.86 -16.07 -7.25
N GLY A 234 7.64 -15.13 -7.72
CA GLY A 234 8.48 -15.30 -8.91
C GLY A 234 9.54 -16.39 -8.74
N LEU A 235 10.20 -16.43 -7.55
CA LEU A 235 11.18 -17.46 -7.24
C LEU A 235 10.57 -18.86 -7.16
N ILE A 236 9.42 -19.00 -6.48
CA ILE A 236 8.70 -20.27 -6.37
C ILE A 236 8.31 -20.78 -7.76
N LEU A 237 7.77 -19.89 -8.61
CA LEU A 237 7.35 -20.28 -9.95
C LEU A 237 8.54 -20.70 -10.82
N ARG A 238 9.66 -19.95 -10.80
CA ARG A 238 10.88 -20.27 -11.53
C ARG A 238 11.45 -21.61 -11.09
N GLN A 239 11.64 -21.83 -9.78
CA GLN A 239 12.21 -23.07 -9.26
C GLN A 239 11.28 -24.26 -9.48
N SER A 240 9.96 -24.03 -9.55
CA SER A 240 9.01 -25.06 -9.95
C SER A 240 9.20 -25.50 -11.39
N ALA A 241 9.39 -24.55 -12.30
CA ALA A 241 9.65 -24.85 -13.71
C ALA A 241 10.99 -25.58 -13.89
N GLU A 242 12.05 -25.20 -13.17
CA GLU A 242 13.36 -25.86 -13.14
C GLU A 242 13.25 -27.33 -12.71
N GLN A 243 12.30 -27.66 -11.82
CA GLN A 243 12.01 -29.02 -11.39
C GLN A 243 10.91 -29.73 -12.19
N ASN A 244 10.52 -29.17 -13.34
CA ASN A 244 9.45 -29.68 -14.21
C ASN A 244 8.10 -29.83 -13.49
N LEU A 245 7.82 -29.03 -12.48
CA LEU A 245 6.51 -28.92 -11.85
C LEU A 245 5.72 -27.77 -12.50
N LYS A 246 4.47 -28.08 -12.88
CA LYS A 246 3.53 -27.09 -13.43
C LYS A 246 2.28 -27.05 -12.58
N PHE A 247 1.86 -25.87 -12.21
CA PHE A 247 0.59 -25.57 -11.52
C PHE A 247 0.06 -24.22 -11.97
N GLN A 248 -1.20 -23.94 -11.71
CA GLN A 248 -1.74 -22.60 -11.89
C GLN A 248 -1.42 -21.77 -10.63
N LEU A 249 -0.60 -20.73 -10.78
CA LEU A 249 -0.43 -19.74 -9.72
C LEU A 249 -1.62 -18.77 -9.74
N ILE A 250 -2.16 -18.51 -8.55
CA ILE A 250 -3.17 -17.48 -8.29
C ILE A 250 -2.67 -16.67 -7.09
N MET A 251 -2.71 -15.36 -7.22
CA MET A 251 -2.37 -14.48 -6.12
C MET A 251 -3.08 -13.12 -6.30
N PRO A 252 -3.08 -12.27 -5.26
CA PRO A 252 -3.66 -10.94 -5.37
C PRO A 252 -2.85 -10.02 -6.31
N ASP A 253 -3.26 -8.77 -6.40
CA ASP A 253 -2.71 -7.73 -7.26
C ASP A 253 -1.21 -7.45 -7.08
N SER A 254 -0.62 -7.85 -5.95
CA SER A 254 0.83 -7.78 -5.70
C SER A 254 1.69 -8.51 -6.75
N ILE A 255 1.10 -9.35 -7.60
CA ILE A 255 1.74 -9.95 -8.77
C ILE A 255 1.88 -8.96 -9.94
N ALA A 256 1.05 -7.93 -9.99
CA ALA A 256 0.99 -6.98 -11.10
C ALA A 256 2.20 -6.01 -11.09
N SER A 257 3.39 -6.56 -11.21
CA SER A 257 4.67 -5.87 -11.16
C SER A 257 5.58 -6.38 -12.28
N PRO A 258 6.26 -5.50 -13.03
CA PRO A 258 7.28 -5.90 -13.99
C PRO A 258 8.37 -6.77 -13.39
N GLU A 259 8.69 -6.58 -12.11
CA GLU A 259 9.72 -7.33 -11.37
C GLU A 259 9.31 -8.80 -11.19
N PHE A 260 8.01 -9.09 -11.07
CA PHE A 260 7.54 -10.47 -11.03
C PHE A 260 8.05 -11.25 -12.25
N TRP A 261 7.88 -10.69 -13.45
CA TRP A 261 8.30 -11.32 -14.70
C TRP A 261 9.82 -11.47 -14.80
N GLN A 262 10.57 -10.49 -14.27
CA GLN A 262 12.03 -10.57 -14.23
C GLN A 262 12.51 -11.71 -13.33
N VAL A 263 11.85 -11.90 -12.17
CA VAL A 263 12.19 -12.96 -11.21
C VAL A 263 11.73 -14.33 -11.70
N ALA A 264 10.51 -14.43 -12.20
CA ALA A 264 9.91 -15.67 -12.69
C ALA A 264 10.56 -16.14 -14.01
N GLY A 265 11.07 -15.20 -14.82
CA GLY A 265 11.66 -15.50 -16.12
C GLY A 265 10.64 -16.17 -17.06
N PRO A 266 11.08 -17.16 -17.88
CA PRO A 266 10.17 -17.85 -18.82
C PRO A 266 9.06 -18.68 -18.14
N ALA A 267 9.06 -18.79 -16.84
CA ALA A 267 8.04 -19.52 -16.07
C ALA A 267 6.82 -18.65 -15.72
N GLY A 268 6.98 -17.32 -15.84
CA GLY A 268 5.93 -16.34 -15.54
C GLY A 268 4.85 -16.20 -16.60
#